data_35b9b6620041b55f7e43ba805725cab7
#
_entry.id   35b9b6620041b55f7e43ba805725cab7
#
_cell.length_a   1.000
_cell.length_b   1.000
_cell.length_c   1.000
_cell.angle_alpha   90.00
_cell.angle_beta   90.00
_cell.angle_gamma   90.00
#
_symmetry.space_group_name_H-M   'P 1'
#
loop_
_entity.id
_entity.type
_entity.pdbx_description
1 polymer ?
#
loop_
_entity_poly.entity_id
_entity_poly.type
_entity_poly.pdbx_seq_one_letter_code
_entity_poly.pdbx_strand_id
1 'polypeptide(L)'
;LLLPLPGEKYARELGKSGSASLAAHTCTYKALCGYSGTGYTGAEREWFSCDFHKKPSGWTSGGSWYNNQTKGRVGNWYDGNKKWLGSTPPAPYGTKHGQWRGVGYVKPC
;
A
#
# COMPACT_ATOMS: atom_id res chain seq x y z
N LEU A 1 -7.43 6.94 1.41
CA LEU A 1 -7.94 7.23 1.46
C LEU A 1 -8.24 7.30 1.19
N LEU A 2 -7.61 7.15 1.16
CA LEU A 2 -8.08 7.47 0.99
C LEU A 2 -8.62 7.44 1.16
N LEU A 3 -8.62 7.45 1.45
CA LEU A 3 -9.28 7.64 1.70
C LEU A 3 -9.58 7.66 1.78
N PRO A 4 -9.39 7.36 1.83
CA PRO A 4 -9.79 7.61 1.90
C PRO A 4 -9.87 7.64 2.27
N LEU A 5 -9.76 7.59 2.49
CA LEU A 5 -9.96 7.91 2.88
C LEU A 5 -10.36 7.96 3.27
N PRO A 6 -10.18 7.91 3.58
CA PRO A 6 -10.59 8.22 3.76
C PRO A 6 -10.90 8.47 3.59
N GLY A 7 -10.62 8.26 3.34
CA GLY A 7 -10.89 8.71 2.89
C GLY A 7 -10.77 8.63 2.21
N GLU A 8 -10.74 8.49 2.03
CA GLU A 8 -10.63 8.63 1.31
C GLU A 8 -10.88 8.19 0.57
N LYS A 9 -11.18 8.00 0.34
CA LYS A 9 -11.30 7.77 -0.38
C LYS A 9 -10.95 7.70 -1.01
N TYR A 10 -10.45 7.64 -1.11
CA TYR A 10 -10.02 7.72 -1.67
C TYR A 10 -9.59 7.94 -2.22
N ALA A 11 -9.19 7.34 -2.03
CA ALA A 11 -8.74 7.79 -2.51
C ALA A 11 -8.79 8.01 -3.52
N ARG A 12 -9.17 7.87 -3.94
CA ARG A 12 -9.23 8.18 -4.86
C ARG A 12 -9.83 9.05 -5.16
N GLU A 13 -9.89 9.41 -4.82
CA GLU A 13 -10.17 10.28 -4.95
C GLU A 13 -9.84 11.06 -4.77
N LEU A 14 -9.35 11.22 -4.38
CA LEU A 14 -8.87 11.92 -4.31
C LEU A 14 -8.50 12.43 -4.93
N GLY A 15 -8.52 12.35 -5.17
CA GLY A 15 -8.23 12.82 -5.71
C GLY A 15 -8.19 13.18 -6.51
N LYS A 16 -8.56 13.44 -6.76
CA LYS A 16 -8.47 13.99 -7.66
C LYS A 16 -8.09 15.12 -7.73
N SER A 17 -7.94 15.47 -7.34
CA SER A 17 -7.55 16.68 -7.33
C SER A 17 -6.18 16.92 -7.42
N GLY A 18 -5.64 17.33 -6.80
CA GLY A 18 -4.40 17.68 -6.86
C GLY A 18 -3.68 16.91 -7.75
N SER A 19 -3.75 17.21 -8.61
CA SER A 19 -3.38 16.59 -9.66
C SER A 19 -2.10 15.91 -9.64
N ALA A 20 -1.04 16.51 -9.33
CA ALA A 20 0.24 15.85 -9.33
C ALA A 20 0.27 14.73 -8.33
N SER A 21 -0.23 14.96 -7.14
CA SER A 21 -0.24 13.90 -6.16
C SER A 21 -1.22 12.81 -6.53
N LEU A 22 -2.28 13.15 -7.23
CA LEU A 22 -3.17 12.13 -7.73
C LEU A 22 -2.49 11.27 -8.77
N ALA A 23 -1.69 11.88 -9.61
CA ALA A 23 -0.96 11.13 -10.61
C ALA A 23 0.01 10.17 -9.97
N ALA A 24 0.56 10.52 -8.82
CA ALA A 24 1.49 9.65 -8.13
C ALA A 24 0.77 8.53 -7.40
N HIS A 25 -0.52 8.70 -7.15
CA HIS A 25 -1.28 7.73 -6.39
C HIS A 25 -2.31 7.06 -7.30
N THR A 26 -1.93 5.96 -7.89
CA THR A 26 -2.79 5.25 -8.83
C THR A 26 -2.84 3.77 -8.47
N CYS A 27 -3.45 3.45 -7.35
CA CYS A 27 -3.53 2.05 -6.95
C CYS A 27 -4.68 1.37 -7.68
N THR A 28 -4.35 0.41 -8.52
CA THR A 28 -5.33 -0.33 -9.31
C THR A 28 -6.25 -1.12 -8.40
N TYR A 29 -7.54 -1.18 -8.75
CA TYR A 29 -8.47 -1.99 -7.98
C TYR A 29 -8.04 -3.47 -8.01
N LYS A 30 -8.16 -4.12 -6.87
CA LYS A 30 -7.74 -5.49 -6.58
C LYS A 30 -6.26 -5.59 -6.25
N ALA A 31 -5.54 -4.48 -6.18
CA ALA A 31 -4.14 -4.50 -5.81
C ALA A 31 -3.93 -4.03 -4.39
N LEU A 32 -2.87 -4.54 -3.78
CA LEU A 32 -2.27 -3.96 -2.60
C LEU A 32 -1.07 -3.17 -3.12
N CYS A 33 -1.03 -1.87 -2.84
CA CYS A 33 -0.02 -0.99 -3.40
C CYS A 33 0.93 -0.50 -2.35
N GLY A 34 2.21 -0.42 -2.68
CA GLY A 34 3.21 0.16 -1.81
C GLY A 34 3.92 1.30 -2.50
N TYR A 35 4.38 2.25 -1.72
CA TYR A 35 5.09 3.43 -2.21
C TYR A 35 6.33 3.67 -1.38
N SER A 36 7.42 4.03 -2.04
CA SER A 36 8.68 4.23 -1.34
C SER A 36 8.69 5.51 -0.51
N GLY A 37 7.82 6.46 -0.83
CA GLY A 37 7.72 7.72 -0.10
C GLY A 37 6.41 7.83 0.66
N THR A 38 6.34 8.78 1.59
CA THR A 38 5.12 9.05 2.32
C THR A 38 4.13 9.76 1.42
N GLY A 39 2.85 9.70 1.78
CA GLY A 39 1.82 10.40 1.01
C GLY A 39 1.59 9.80 -0.36
N TYR A 40 1.85 8.52 -0.53
CA TYR A 40 1.66 7.81 -1.79
C TYR A 40 2.54 8.37 -2.90
N THR A 41 3.82 8.61 -2.57
CA THR A 41 4.77 9.18 -3.50
C THR A 41 5.98 8.26 -3.67
N GLY A 42 6.86 8.63 -4.59
CA GLY A 42 8.03 7.83 -4.89
C GLY A 42 7.70 6.68 -5.83
N ALA A 43 8.51 5.63 -5.77
CA ALA A 43 8.28 4.46 -6.59
C ALA A 43 7.05 3.69 -6.08
N GLU A 44 6.27 3.16 -7.00
CA GLU A 44 5.07 2.41 -6.67
C GLU A 44 5.21 0.95 -7.08
N ARG A 45 4.66 0.06 -6.27
CA ARG A 45 4.51 -1.35 -6.62
C ARG A 45 3.08 -1.77 -6.36
N GLU A 46 2.54 -2.57 -7.28
CA GLU A 46 1.20 -3.13 -7.14
C GLU A 46 1.32 -4.63 -7.06
N TRP A 47 0.75 -5.22 -6.02
CA TRP A 47 0.78 -6.67 -5.81
C TRP A 47 -0.65 -7.21 -5.92
N PHE A 48 -0.84 -8.16 -6.83
CA PHE A 48 -2.18 -8.70 -7.10
C PHE A 48 -2.36 -10.13 -6.61
N SER A 49 -1.42 -11.01 -6.91
CA SER A 49 -1.60 -12.42 -6.58
C SER A 49 -1.30 -12.69 -5.11
N CYS A 50 -1.99 -13.67 -4.54
CA CYS A 50 -1.82 -14.05 -3.15
C CYS A 50 -0.57 -14.92 -2.99
N ASP A 51 0.58 -14.30 -3.21
CA ASP A 51 1.88 -14.94 -3.12
C ASP A 51 2.81 -14.04 -2.33
N PHE A 52 3.94 -14.61 -1.90
CA PHE A 52 4.97 -13.79 -1.28
C PHE A 52 5.65 -12.95 -2.35
N HIS A 53 5.55 -11.65 -2.22
CA HIS A 53 6.23 -10.71 -3.12
C HIS A 53 7.35 -10.03 -2.35
N LYS A 54 8.54 -10.11 -2.88
CA LYS A 54 9.68 -9.49 -2.21
C LYS A 54 9.56 -7.97 -2.27
N LYS A 55 9.74 -7.33 -1.12
CA LYS A 55 9.75 -5.88 -1.06
C LYS A 55 10.92 -5.35 -1.89
N PRO A 56 10.74 -4.28 -2.68
CA PRO A 56 11.85 -3.70 -3.43
C PRO A 56 13.00 -3.32 -2.51
N SER A 57 14.22 -3.58 -2.95
CA SER A 57 15.40 -3.17 -2.20
C SER A 57 15.45 -1.65 -2.17
N GLY A 58 15.97 -1.11 -1.08
CA GLY A 58 16.01 0.34 -0.91
C GLY A 58 14.82 0.92 -0.18
N TRP A 59 13.76 0.15 -0.01
CA TRP A 59 12.62 0.60 0.78
C TRP A 59 12.88 0.23 2.23
N THR A 60 13.65 1.07 2.90
CA THR A 60 14.16 0.74 4.23
C THR A 60 13.70 1.70 5.33
N SER A 61 12.85 2.64 5.00
CA SER A 61 12.40 3.63 5.98
C SER A 61 10.93 3.95 5.73
N GLY A 62 10.50 5.13 6.09
CA GLY A 62 9.11 5.53 5.94
C GLY A 62 8.65 5.51 4.50
N GLY A 63 7.39 5.21 4.32
CA GLY A 63 6.75 5.18 3.04
C GLY A 63 5.25 5.19 3.22
N SER A 64 4.53 4.58 2.30
CA SER A 64 3.08 4.51 2.39
C SER A 64 2.59 3.27 1.66
N TRP A 65 1.33 2.92 1.90
CA TRP A 65 0.71 1.80 1.22
C TRP A 65 -0.79 2.01 1.15
N TYR A 66 -1.42 1.37 0.18
CA TYR A 66 -2.86 1.45 0.03
C TYR A 66 -3.40 0.07 -0.37
N ASN A 67 -4.38 -0.40 0.38
CA ASN A 67 -5.02 -1.69 0.13
C ASN A 67 -6.30 -1.44 -0.66
N ASN A 68 -6.24 -1.59 -1.97
CA ASN A 68 -7.38 -1.39 -2.87
C ASN A 68 -7.91 -2.71 -3.41
N GLN A 69 -7.85 -3.73 -2.57
CA GLN A 69 -8.34 -5.05 -2.94
C GLN A 69 -9.85 -5.12 -2.81
N THR A 70 -10.40 -6.29 -3.09
CA THR A 70 -11.81 -6.56 -2.87
C THR A 70 -12.18 -6.22 -1.43
N LYS A 71 -13.32 -5.59 -1.24
CA LYS A 71 -13.76 -5.14 0.07
C LYS A 71 -13.63 -6.25 1.10
N GLY A 72 -13.02 -5.92 2.22
CA GLY A 72 -12.84 -6.85 3.33
C GLY A 72 -11.54 -7.63 3.31
N ARG A 73 -10.82 -7.64 2.19
CA ARG A 73 -9.57 -8.39 2.12
C ARG A 73 -8.44 -7.65 2.84
N VAL A 74 -7.62 -8.40 3.57
CA VAL A 74 -6.46 -7.83 4.25
C VAL A 74 -5.18 -8.25 3.54
N GLY A 75 -4.18 -7.38 3.60
CA GLY A 75 -2.84 -7.74 3.16
C GLY A 75 -1.97 -8.05 4.36
N ASN A 76 -0.87 -8.74 4.15
CA ASN A 76 0.00 -9.18 5.21
C ASN A 76 1.45 -8.79 4.95
N TRP A 77 2.15 -8.47 6.02
CA TRP A 77 3.56 -8.10 5.98
C TRP A 77 4.39 -9.19 6.65
N TYR A 78 5.52 -9.53 6.05
CA TYR A 78 6.42 -10.55 6.57
C TYR A 78 7.86 -10.01 6.59
N ASP A 79 8.68 -10.52 7.49
CA ASP A 79 10.09 -10.13 7.51
C ASP A 79 10.88 -10.90 6.45
N GLY A 80 12.19 -10.73 6.43
CA GLY A 80 13.04 -11.39 5.44
C GLY A 80 13.08 -12.91 5.55
N ASN A 81 12.62 -13.46 6.67
CA ASN A 81 12.52 -14.90 6.88
C ASN A 81 11.09 -15.41 6.73
N LYS A 82 10.22 -14.57 6.18
CA LYS A 82 8.80 -14.88 5.97
C LYS A 82 8.06 -15.11 7.27
N LYS A 83 8.50 -14.45 8.33
CA LYS A 83 7.78 -14.46 9.59
C LYS A 83 6.76 -13.33 9.58
N TRP A 84 5.52 -13.64 9.92
CA TRP A 84 4.43 -12.67 9.87
C TRP A 84 4.67 -11.52 10.85
N LEU A 85 4.50 -10.29 10.35
CA LEU A 85 4.68 -9.07 11.14
C LEU A 85 3.36 -8.39 11.47
N GLY A 86 2.35 -8.53 10.62
CA GLY A 86 1.09 -7.87 10.83
C GLY A 86 0.27 -7.82 9.54
N SER A 87 -0.92 -7.26 9.64
CA SER A 87 -1.86 -7.17 8.52
C SER A 87 -2.33 -5.74 8.33
N THR A 88 -2.76 -5.43 7.12
CA THR A 88 -3.49 -4.18 6.88
C THR A 88 -4.88 -4.32 7.47
N PRO A 89 -5.57 -3.21 7.74
CA PRO A 89 -7.01 -3.26 7.93
C PRO A 89 -7.69 -3.76 6.66
N PRO A 90 -8.96 -4.18 6.75
CA PRO A 90 -9.70 -4.63 5.56
C PRO A 90 -9.80 -3.55 4.49
N ALA A 91 -9.71 -3.97 3.23
CA ALA A 91 -9.81 -3.05 2.11
C ALA A 91 -11.20 -2.41 2.06
N PRO A 92 -11.32 -1.17 1.58
CA PRO A 92 -10.22 -0.30 1.17
C PRO A 92 -9.63 0.45 2.37
N TYR A 93 -8.33 0.56 2.41
CA TYR A 93 -7.65 1.26 3.50
C TYR A 93 -6.21 1.58 3.10
N GLY A 94 -5.74 2.74 3.51
CA GLY A 94 -4.37 3.10 3.26
C GLY A 94 -3.79 3.95 4.37
N THR A 95 -2.48 4.07 4.38
CA THR A 95 -1.82 5.00 5.28
C THR A 95 -0.77 5.79 4.50
N LYS A 96 -0.72 7.09 4.77
CA LYS A 96 0.27 7.96 4.16
C LYS A 96 1.61 7.88 4.85
N HIS A 97 1.66 7.29 6.03
CA HIS A 97 2.86 7.20 6.84
C HIS A 97 3.06 5.77 7.30
N GLY A 98 3.57 4.94 6.43
CA GLY A 98 3.91 3.57 6.76
C GLY A 98 5.39 3.44 7.04
N GLN A 99 5.81 2.22 7.36
CA GLN A 99 7.20 1.94 7.64
C GLN A 99 7.60 0.64 6.96
N TRP A 100 8.56 0.75 6.04
CA TRP A 100 9.04 -0.43 5.32
C TRP A 100 10.20 -1.14 6.02
N ARG A 101 10.78 -0.52 7.06
CA ARG A 101 11.87 -1.14 7.77
C ARG A 101 11.43 -2.48 8.34
N GLY A 102 12.23 -3.50 8.13
CA GLY A 102 11.95 -4.81 8.66
C GLY A 102 11.01 -5.65 7.79
N VAL A 103 10.33 -5.04 6.84
CA VAL A 103 9.48 -5.79 5.92
C VAL A 103 10.35 -6.40 4.84
N GLY A 104 10.24 -7.70 4.66
CA GLY A 104 10.96 -8.39 3.59
C GLY A 104 10.04 -8.84 2.47
N TYR A 105 8.83 -9.26 2.84
CA TYR A 105 7.85 -9.76 1.87
C TYR A 105 6.48 -9.19 2.16
N VAL A 106 5.70 -9.09 1.10
CA VAL A 106 4.30 -8.63 1.14
C VAL A 106 3.45 -9.74 0.54
N LYS A 107 2.34 -10.04 1.17
CA LYS A 107 1.39 -11.03 0.65
C LYS A 107 0.01 -10.39 0.65
N PRO A 108 -0.61 -10.19 -0.52
CA PRO A 108 -1.86 -9.44 -0.59
C PRO A 108 -3.07 -10.09 0.08
N CYS A 109 -2.91 -11.28 0.56
CA CYS A 109 -4.06 -11.93 1.23
C CYS A 109 -3.71 -12.54 2.58
#